data_59abfe1e36293c3ca66baf4d4cf8f851
#
_entry.id   59abfe1e36293c3ca66baf4d4cf8f851
#
_cell.length_a   1.000
_cell.length_b   1.000
_cell.length_c   1.000
_cell.angle_alpha   90.00
_cell.angle_beta   90.00
_cell.angle_gamma   90.00
#
_symmetry.space_group_name_H-M   'P 1'
#
loop_
_entity.id
_entity.type
_entity.pdbx_description
1 polymer ?
#
loop_
_entity_poly.entity_id
_entity_poly.type
_entity_poly.pdbx_seq_one_letter_code
_entity_poly.pdbx_strand_id
1 'polypeptide(L)'
;MIILVPLLFAVSFFYSTVGLAGGSSYIAILVLVGVNLFTIPPVSLALNIVVASIALFNYLRAGHLSLRISIPLLISVPFAFIGGSTILPEKTLIIIFVIALFSASAMLLLSGNQIKNRQEKIRKLNLSLSRLSLITLPLGAILGTVSGLVGIGGGIWLSPILILTGVANPKTAAASASLFILTNSISGLFAHSITQEVDFALILPLAFVVLLGGFLGSRLGAFKLSHEKLIFIIGIIVAVAGINLATRLFN
;
A
#
# COMPACT_ATOMS: atom_id res chain seq x y z
N MET A 1 0.19 9.83 21.22
CA MET A 1 -0.64 10.61 20.27
C MET A 1 0.14 11.75 19.60
N ILE A 2 0.84 12.63 20.31
CA ILE A 2 1.54 13.81 19.73
C ILE A 2 2.55 13.44 18.63
N ILE A 3 3.30 12.36 18.78
CA ILE A 3 4.31 11.90 17.80
C ILE A 3 3.67 11.21 16.58
N LEU A 4 2.51 10.56 16.76
CA LEU A 4 1.81 9.86 15.66
C LEU A 4 1.33 10.83 14.57
N VAL A 5 0.84 12.00 14.95
CA VAL A 5 0.27 12.98 14.03
C VAL A 5 1.27 13.42 12.96
N PRO A 6 2.46 13.96 13.29
CA PRO A 6 3.42 14.38 12.27
C PRO A 6 3.98 13.22 11.45
N LEU A 7 4.16 12.03 12.05
CA LEU A 7 4.66 10.87 11.33
C LEU A 7 3.65 10.36 10.29
N LEU A 8 2.37 10.22 10.69
CA LEU A 8 1.32 9.76 9.77
C LEU A 8 1.02 10.79 8.67
N PHE A 9 1.07 12.10 9.00
CA PHE A 9 1.00 13.15 8.00
C PHE A 9 2.13 13.04 6.98
N ALA A 10 3.37 12.93 7.43
CA ALA A 10 4.53 12.81 6.55
C ALA A 10 4.44 11.55 5.67
N VAL A 11 4.10 10.40 6.27
CA VAL A 11 3.91 9.15 5.53
C VAL A 11 2.84 9.29 4.47
N SER A 12 1.63 9.75 4.83
CA SER A 12 0.54 9.89 3.86
C SER A 12 0.89 10.89 2.75
N PHE A 13 1.57 11.99 3.09
CA PHE A 13 2.05 12.97 2.13
C PHE A 13 3.01 12.33 1.12
N PHE A 14 4.07 11.68 1.58
CA PHE A 14 5.10 11.14 0.69
C PHE A 14 4.61 9.95 -0.13
N TYR A 15 3.90 9.00 0.49
CA TYR A 15 3.36 7.85 -0.22
C TYR A 15 2.35 8.24 -1.30
N SER A 16 1.47 9.18 -1.02
CA SER A 16 0.43 9.59 -1.99
C SER A 16 1.01 10.31 -3.20
N THR A 17 2.22 10.90 -3.10
CA THR A 17 2.92 11.47 -4.27
C THR A 17 3.27 10.43 -5.34
N VAL A 18 3.39 9.17 -4.96
CA VAL A 18 3.65 8.04 -5.88
C VAL A 18 2.44 7.11 -6.04
N GLY A 19 1.25 7.58 -5.63
CA GLY A 19 0.01 6.82 -5.74
C GLY A 19 -0.14 5.67 -4.75
N LEU A 20 0.65 5.68 -3.69
CA LEU A 20 0.55 4.72 -2.58
C LEU A 20 -0.19 5.37 -1.41
N ALA A 21 -0.79 4.56 -0.52
CA ALA A 21 -1.51 5.07 0.64
C ALA A 21 -0.66 5.18 1.90
N GLY A 22 0.29 4.26 2.09
CA GLY A 22 1.20 4.27 3.24
C GLY A 22 1.00 3.12 4.23
N GLY A 23 0.20 2.12 3.89
CA GLY A 23 -0.17 1.02 4.79
C GLY A 23 1.01 0.34 5.48
N SER A 24 2.11 0.05 4.77
CA SER A 24 3.29 -0.55 5.39
C SER A 24 3.92 0.31 6.47
N SER A 25 3.96 1.64 6.27
CA SER A 25 4.47 2.57 7.27
C SER A 25 3.47 2.84 8.39
N TYR A 26 2.16 2.81 8.11
CA TYR A 26 1.15 2.87 9.17
C TYR A 26 1.30 1.69 10.11
N ILE A 27 1.41 0.47 9.58
CA ILE A 27 1.67 -0.73 10.37
C ILE A 27 2.96 -0.57 11.16
N ALA A 28 4.06 -0.15 10.51
CA ALA A 28 5.34 0.06 11.14
C ALA A 28 5.25 1.02 12.34
N ILE A 29 4.61 2.17 12.16
CA ILE A 29 4.42 3.18 13.20
C ILE A 29 3.55 2.65 14.33
N LEU A 30 2.42 2.00 14.01
CA LEU A 30 1.49 1.44 15.01
C LEU A 30 2.15 0.33 15.83
N VAL A 31 2.98 -0.52 15.20
CA VAL A 31 3.80 -1.53 15.89
C VAL A 31 4.80 -0.88 16.86
N LEU A 32 5.53 0.14 16.39
CA LEU A 32 6.55 0.84 17.20
C LEU A 32 5.95 1.55 18.42
N VAL A 33 4.72 2.05 18.29
CA VAL A 33 3.99 2.71 19.40
C VAL A 33 3.30 1.69 20.32
N GLY A 34 3.33 0.41 19.97
CA GLY A 34 2.80 -0.66 20.83
C GLY A 34 1.29 -0.89 20.71
N VAL A 35 0.66 -0.51 19.60
CA VAL A 35 -0.73 -0.85 19.32
C VAL A 35 -0.89 -2.37 19.22
N ASN A 36 -2.03 -2.89 19.68
CA ASN A 36 -2.34 -4.31 19.59
C ASN A 36 -2.28 -4.80 18.13
N LEU A 37 -1.61 -5.94 17.91
CA LEU A 37 -1.35 -6.48 16.57
C LEU A 37 -2.64 -6.77 15.79
N PHE A 38 -3.70 -7.20 16.46
CA PHE A 38 -4.99 -7.48 15.81
C PHE A 38 -5.75 -6.20 15.41
N THR A 39 -5.53 -5.09 16.10
CA THR A 39 -6.14 -3.79 15.78
C THR A 39 -5.44 -3.10 14.60
N ILE A 40 -4.16 -3.43 14.33
CA ILE A 40 -3.35 -2.76 13.31
C ILE A 40 -3.91 -2.93 11.89
N PRO A 41 -4.28 -4.14 11.39
CA PRO A 41 -4.77 -4.30 10.03
C PRO A 41 -6.01 -3.46 9.72
N PRO A 42 -7.12 -3.52 10.50
CA PRO A 42 -8.31 -2.72 10.20
C PRO A 42 -8.04 -1.21 10.28
N VAL A 43 -7.23 -0.74 11.24
CA VAL A 43 -6.83 0.67 11.31
C VAL A 43 -6.05 1.07 10.05
N SER A 44 -5.05 0.31 9.66
CA SER A 44 -4.25 0.59 8.46
C SER A 44 -5.09 0.59 7.19
N LEU A 45 -6.01 -0.37 7.03
CA LEU A 45 -6.93 -0.43 5.89
C LEU A 45 -7.86 0.78 5.84
N ALA A 46 -8.38 1.23 6.97
CA ALA A 46 -9.21 2.43 7.04
C ALA A 46 -8.44 3.69 6.61
N LEU A 47 -7.21 3.86 7.09
CA LEU A 47 -6.33 4.97 6.67
C LEU A 47 -5.97 4.87 5.18
N ASN A 48 -5.74 3.66 4.67
CA ASN A 48 -5.50 3.42 3.25
C ASN A 48 -6.70 3.84 2.39
N ILE A 49 -7.94 3.55 2.81
CA ILE A 49 -9.15 3.96 2.09
C ILE A 49 -9.17 5.49 1.92
N VAL A 50 -8.89 6.23 2.98
CA VAL A 50 -8.88 7.70 2.95
C VAL A 50 -7.84 8.22 1.96
N VAL A 51 -6.59 7.78 2.09
CA VAL A 51 -5.50 8.30 1.26
C VAL A 51 -5.61 7.81 -0.19
N ALA A 52 -5.95 6.54 -0.40
CA ALA A 52 -6.07 5.97 -1.74
C ALA A 52 -7.25 6.57 -2.52
N SER A 53 -8.37 6.90 -1.86
CA SER A 53 -9.50 7.59 -2.50
C SER A 53 -9.08 8.94 -3.07
N ILE A 54 -8.36 9.73 -2.28
CA ILE A 54 -7.90 11.06 -2.68
C ILE A 54 -6.82 10.94 -3.77
N ALA A 55 -5.87 10.01 -3.60
CA ALA A 55 -4.84 9.77 -4.59
C ALA A 55 -5.46 9.36 -5.93
N LEU A 56 -6.37 8.38 -5.91
CA LEU A 56 -7.10 7.94 -7.11
C LEU A 56 -7.82 9.12 -7.79
N PHE A 57 -8.54 9.93 -7.01
CA PHE A 57 -9.25 11.09 -7.54
C PHE A 57 -8.31 12.07 -8.26
N ASN A 58 -7.16 12.41 -7.65
CA ASN A 58 -6.19 13.32 -8.25
C ASN A 58 -5.52 12.73 -9.50
N TYR A 59 -5.15 11.44 -9.47
CA TYR A 59 -4.58 10.76 -10.64
C TYR A 59 -5.57 10.53 -11.77
N LEU A 60 -6.87 10.31 -11.45
CA LEU A 60 -7.96 10.29 -12.42
C LEU A 60 -8.13 11.64 -13.11
N ARG A 61 -8.18 12.73 -12.34
CA ARG A 61 -8.29 14.09 -12.90
C ARG A 61 -7.10 14.46 -13.77
N ALA A 62 -5.92 13.93 -13.46
CA ALA A 62 -4.72 14.11 -14.27
C ALA A 62 -4.67 13.19 -15.52
N GLY A 63 -5.68 12.34 -15.75
CA GLY A 63 -5.78 11.47 -16.93
C GLY A 63 -4.81 10.28 -16.92
N HIS A 64 -4.33 9.84 -15.75
CA HIS A 64 -3.32 8.79 -15.65
C HIS A 64 -3.88 7.38 -15.45
N LEU A 65 -5.19 7.20 -15.18
CA LEU A 65 -5.77 5.87 -15.02
C LEU A 65 -5.91 5.14 -16.36
N SER A 66 -5.42 3.90 -16.39
CA SER A 66 -5.64 2.98 -17.51
C SER A 66 -6.57 1.85 -17.07
N LEU A 67 -7.82 1.88 -17.51
CA LEU A 67 -8.80 0.82 -17.22
C LEU A 67 -8.34 -0.55 -17.71
N ARG A 68 -7.62 -0.58 -18.83
CA ARG A 68 -7.07 -1.82 -19.39
C ARG A 68 -6.12 -2.55 -18.43
N ILE A 69 -5.36 -1.79 -17.63
CA ILE A 69 -4.42 -2.34 -16.63
C ILE A 69 -5.15 -2.59 -15.31
N SER A 70 -6.02 -1.66 -14.92
CA SER A 70 -6.61 -1.65 -13.58
C SER A 70 -7.75 -2.64 -13.40
N ILE A 71 -8.59 -2.86 -14.42
CA ILE A 71 -9.74 -3.79 -14.31
C ILE A 71 -9.30 -5.23 -14.01
N PRO A 72 -8.32 -5.84 -14.71
CA PRO A 72 -7.88 -7.19 -14.39
C PRO A 72 -7.32 -7.34 -12.96
N LEU A 73 -6.80 -6.25 -12.37
CA LEU A 73 -6.29 -6.26 -11.01
C LEU A 73 -7.40 -6.33 -9.95
N LEU A 74 -8.64 -5.98 -10.29
CA LEU A 74 -9.78 -6.07 -9.36
C LEU A 74 -10.14 -7.51 -8.96
N ILE A 75 -9.58 -8.51 -9.64
CA ILE A 75 -9.67 -9.91 -9.20
C ILE A 75 -9.11 -10.12 -7.79
N SER A 76 -8.25 -9.21 -7.31
CA SER A 76 -7.69 -9.24 -5.97
C SER A 76 -8.72 -9.00 -4.86
N VAL A 77 -9.85 -8.37 -5.17
CA VAL A 77 -10.85 -7.93 -4.18
C VAL A 77 -11.42 -9.10 -3.36
N PRO A 78 -11.90 -10.22 -3.96
CA PRO A 78 -12.35 -11.37 -3.18
C PRO A 78 -11.22 -12.00 -2.36
N PHE A 79 -9.98 -11.96 -2.85
CA PHE A 79 -8.84 -12.47 -2.09
C PHE A 79 -8.47 -11.58 -0.91
N ALA A 80 -8.65 -10.26 -1.02
CA ALA A 80 -8.50 -9.35 0.10
C ALA A 80 -9.57 -9.59 1.18
N PHE A 81 -10.80 -9.95 0.79
CA PHE A 81 -11.82 -10.38 1.72
C PHE A 81 -11.41 -11.66 2.46
N ILE A 82 -10.95 -12.69 1.73
CA ILE A 82 -10.47 -13.94 2.33
C ILE A 82 -9.32 -13.66 3.31
N GLY A 83 -8.34 -12.84 2.91
CA GLY A 83 -7.24 -12.44 3.79
C GLY A 83 -7.72 -11.75 5.07
N GLY A 84 -8.61 -10.77 4.94
CA GLY A 84 -9.15 -10.00 6.08
C GLY A 84 -10.07 -10.80 7.01
N SER A 85 -10.74 -11.85 6.49
CA SER A 85 -11.56 -12.75 7.31
C SER A 85 -10.77 -13.86 8.00
N THR A 86 -9.48 -14.01 7.67
CA THR A 86 -8.63 -15.07 8.22
C THR A 86 -8.11 -14.66 9.59
N ILE A 87 -8.51 -15.38 10.63
CA ILE A 87 -7.99 -15.20 11.99
C ILE A 87 -6.80 -16.14 12.17
N LEU A 88 -5.64 -15.58 12.49
CA LEU A 88 -4.41 -16.33 12.69
C LEU A 88 -3.93 -16.24 14.15
N PRO A 89 -3.23 -17.27 14.66
CA PRO A 89 -2.51 -17.17 15.91
C PRO A 89 -1.49 -16.03 15.89
N GLU A 90 -1.30 -15.37 17.03
CA GLU A 90 -0.46 -14.17 17.15
C GLU A 90 0.96 -14.38 16.57
N LYS A 91 1.60 -15.50 16.89
CA LYS A 91 2.95 -15.84 16.36
C LYS A 91 2.96 -15.89 14.83
N THR A 92 1.94 -16.49 14.22
CA THR A 92 1.83 -16.58 12.76
C THR A 92 1.63 -15.20 12.15
N LEU A 93 0.78 -14.37 12.78
CA LEU A 93 0.53 -13.01 12.36
C LEU A 93 1.80 -12.15 12.42
N ILE A 94 2.60 -12.27 13.48
CA ILE A 94 3.89 -11.60 13.61
C ILE A 94 4.83 -12.01 12.46
N ILE A 95 4.94 -13.31 12.16
CA ILE A 95 5.80 -13.80 11.08
C ILE A 95 5.39 -13.21 9.74
N ILE A 96 4.09 -13.19 9.45
CA ILE A 96 3.56 -12.64 8.19
C ILE A 96 3.82 -11.12 8.12
N PHE A 97 3.62 -10.39 9.21
CA PHE A 97 3.95 -8.96 9.28
C PHE A 97 5.44 -8.70 9.02
N VAL A 98 6.31 -9.48 9.65
CA VAL A 98 7.77 -9.36 9.48
C VAL A 98 8.15 -9.59 8.01
N ILE A 99 7.66 -10.66 7.40
CA ILE A 99 7.91 -10.95 5.97
C ILE A 99 7.35 -9.83 5.09
N ALA A 100 6.14 -9.36 5.37
CA ALA A 100 5.49 -8.30 4.60
C ALA A 100 6.24 -6.97 4.73
N LEU A 101 6.69 -6.57 5.91
CA LEU A 101 7.45 -5.35 6.14
C LEU A 101 8.84 -5.42 5.49
N PHE A 102 9.56 -6.53 5.62
CA PHE A 102 10.87 -6.69 4.97
C PHE A 102 10.76 -6.71 3.45
N SER A 103 9.78 -7.41 2.88
CA SER A 103 9.57 -7.43 1.44
C SER A 103 9.14 -6.05 0.90
N ALA A 104 8.29 -5.32 1.64
CA ALA A 104 7.92 -3.96 1.33
C ALA A 104 9.12 -3.00 1.38
N SER A 105 9.93 -3.10 2.44
CA SER A 105 11.17 -2.33 2.58
C SER A 105 12.14 -2.62 1.43
N ALA A 106 12.41 -3.90 1.15
CA ALA A 106 13.29 -4.29 0.04
C ALA A 106 12.77 -3.71 -1.29
N MET A 107 11.46 -3.79 -1.54
CA MET A 107 10.86 -3.25 -2.75
C MET A 107 11.03 -1.72 -2.85
N LEU A 108 10.87 -0.99 -1.76
CA LEU A 108 11.09 0.46 -1.72
C LEU A 108 12.57 0.82 -1.99
N LEU A 109 13.49 0.14 -1.32
CA LEU A 109 14.92 0.41 -1.42
C LEU A 109 15.47 0.07 -2.83
N LEU A 110 15.03 -1.04 -3.42
CA LEU A 110 15.49 -1.49 -4.73
C LEU A 110 14.84 -0.72 -5.88
N SER A 111 13.58 -0.29 -5.73
CA SER A 111 12.83 0.37 -6.82
C SER A 111 13.35 1.75 -7.16
N GLY A 112 13.88 2.51 -6.19
CA GLY A 112 14.33 3.88 -6.40
C GLY A 112 15.39 4.00 -7.50
N ASN A 113 16.42 3.15 -7.47
CA ASN A 113 17.50 3.17 -8.46
C ASN A 113 17.10 2.57 -9.82
N GLN A 114 16.23 1.56 -9.83
CA GLN A 114 15.85 0.88 -11.07
C GLN A 114 14.83 1.66 -11.91
N ILE A 115 13.93 2.38 -11.26
CA ILE A 115 12.93 3.22 -11.94
C ILE A 115 13.61 4.33 -12.73
N LYS A 116 14.67 4.96 -12.18
CA LYS A 116 15.44 5.99 -12.85
C LYS A 116 16.08 5.50 -14.14
N ASN A 117 16.74 4.34 -14.09
CA ASN A 117 17.48 3.78 -15.25
C ASN A 117 16.56 3.22 -16.35
N ARG A 118 15.29 2.92 -16.03
CA ARG A 118 14.31 2.38 -16.99
C ARG A 118 13.35 3.41 -17.58
N GLN A 119 13.21 4.60 -17.01
CA GLN A 119 12.35 5.65 -17.57
C GLN A 119 12.71 5.98 -19.03
N GLU A 120 13.98 5.85 -19.42
CA GLU A 120 14.45 6.05 -20.81
C GLU A 120 14.12 4.88 -21.74
N LYS A 121 13.82 3.68 -21.22
CA LYS A 121 13.62 2.43 -21.99
C LYS A 121 12.20 1.88 -21.98
N ILE A 122 11.19 2.58 -21.45
CA ILE A 122 9.81 2.08 -21.43
C ILE A 122 9.24 2.11 -22.87
N ARG A 123 9.58 1.09 -23.62
CA ARG A 123 8.87 0.70 -24.82
C ARG A 123 7.52 0.16 -24.35
N LYS A 124 6.42 0.84 -24.71
CA LYS A 124 5.04 0.37 -24.44
C LYS A 124 4.92 -1.07 -24.94
N LEU A 125 5.04 -2.03 -24.07
CA LEU A 125 4.71 -3.41 -24.36
C LEU A 125 3.19 -3.45 -24.58
N ASN A 126 2.76 -3.52 -25.85
CA ASN A 126 1.37 -3.79 -26.20
C ASN A 126 1.10 -5.27 -25.89
N LEU A 127 1.01 -5.61 -24.59
CA LEU A 127 0.60 -6.94 -24.16
C LEU A 127 -0.85 -7.14 -24.55
N SER A 128 -1.16 -8.29 -25.15
CA SER A 128 -2.56 -8.69 -25.35
C SER A 128 -3.27 -8.81 -24.00
N LEU A 129 -4.58 -8.57 -23.95
CA LEU A 129 -5.37 -8.70 -22.73
C LEU A 129 -5.17 -10.08 -22.06
N SER A 130 -5.06 -11.14 -22.85
CA SER A 130 -4.84 -12.50 -22.37
C SER A 130 -3.47 -12.67 -21.65
N ARG A 131 -2.41 -12.05 -22.12
CA ARG A 131 -1.10 -12.10 -21.46
C ARG A 131 -1.08 -11.22 -20.20
N LEU A 132 -1.80 -10.11 -20.23
CA LEU A 132 -1.93 -9.24 -19.08
C LEU A 132 -2.70 -9.97 -17.95
N SER A 133 -3.82 -10.63 -18.25
CA SER A 133 -4.60 -11.39 -17.27
C SER A 133 -3.83 -12.57 -16.69
N LEU A 134 -2.99 -13.25 -17.47
CA LEU A 134 -2.15 -14.36 -17.00
C LEU A 134 -1.17 -13.94 -15.90
N ILE A 135 -0.71 -12.69 -15.95
CA ILE A 135 0.21 -12.10 -14.93
C ILE A 135 -0.59 -11.49 -13.78
N THR A 136 -1.67 -10.78 -14.08
CA THR A 136 -2.42 -10.04 -13.06
C THR A 136 -3.28 -10.93 -12.15
N LEU A 137 -3.77 -12.09 -12.66
CA LEU A 137 -4.56 -13.02 -11.87
C LEU A 137 -3.79 -13.58 -10.64
N PRO A 138 -2.64 -14.27 -10.82
CA PRO A 138 -1.90 -14.78 -9.67
C PRO A 138 -1.35 -13.67 -8.77
N LEU A 139 -0.86 -12.57 -9.36
CA LEU A 139 -0.42 -11.41 -8.59
C LEU A 139 -1.58 -10.80 -7.78
N GLY A 140 -2.75 -10.64 -8.40
CA GLY A 140 -3.95 -10.13 -7.74
C GLY A 140 -4.38 -11.02 -6.57
N ALA A 141 -4.37 -12.34 -6.75
CA ALA A 141 -4.72 -13.28 -5.70
C ALA A 141 -3.75 -13.18 -4.51
N ILE A 142 -2.44 -13.25 -4.75
CA ILE A 142 -1.43 -13.19 -3.69
C ILE A 142 -1.44 -11.82 -3.00
N LEU A 143 -1.35 -10.74 -3.77
CA LEU A 143 -1.29 -9.40 -3.20
C LEU A 143 -2.61 -9.01 -2.53
N GLY A 144 -3.75 -9.47 -3.04
CA GLY A 144 -5.06 -9.28 -2.41
C GLY A 144 -5.13 -9.93 -1.05
N THR A 145 -4.80 -11.23 -0.96
CA THR A 145 -4.80 -11.97 0.31
C THR A 145 -3.89 -11.31 1.35
N VAL A 146 -2.64 -11.02 0.99
CA VAL A 146 -1.69 -10.34 1.90
C VAL A 146 -2.18 -8.94 2.27
N SER A 147 -2.76 -8.21 1.32
CA SER A 147 -3.33 -6.87 1.55
C SER A 147 -4.43 -6.89 2.60
N GLY A 148 -5.39 -7.80 2.48
CA GLY A 148 -6.48 -7.94 3.43
C GLY A 148 -6.01 -8.40 4.80
N LEU A 149 -5.15 -9.41 4.85
CA LEU A 149 -4.68 -10.02 6.09
C LEU A 149 -3.79 -9.07 6.92
N VAL A 150 -2.82 -8.42 6.26
CA VAL A 150 -1.81 -7.57 6.93
C VAL A 150 -2.25 -6.12 7.03
N GLY A 151 -3.11 -5.66 6.13
CA GLY A 151 -3.55 -4.26 6.11
C GLY A 151 -2.65 -3.32 5.29
N ILE A 152 -1.71 -3.84 4.48
CA ILE A 152 -0.78 -3.01 3.69
C ILE A 152 -1.44 -2.34 2.48
N GLY A 153 -2.53 -2.93 1.95
CA GLY A 153 -3.18 -2.41 0.75
C GLY A 153 -2.55 -2.90 -0.57
N GLY A 154 -1.41 -3.57 -0.55
CA GLY A 154 -0.77 -4.27 -1.68
C GLY A 154 -0.11 -3.40 -2.75
N GLY A 155 -0.38 -2.10 -2.81
CA GLY A 155 0.13 -1.20 -3.86
C GLY A 155 1.64 -1.03 -3.87
N ILE A 156 2.30 -1.23 -2.71
CA ILE A 156 3.75 -1.11 -2.55
C ILE A 156 4.51 -2.12 -3.42
N TRP A 157 3.95 -3.29 -3.65
CA TRP A 157 4.51 -4.30 -4.55
C TRP A 157 4.01 -4.10 -5.99
N LEU A 158 2.72 -3.73 -6.16
CA LEU A 158 2.10 -3.63 -7.47
C LEU A 158 2.74 -2.53 -8.32
N SER A 159 2.93 -1.33 -7.78
CA SER A 159 3.46 -0.18 -8.54
C SER A 159 4.84 -0.46 -9.15
N PRO A 160 5.85 -0.91 -8.38
CA PRO A 160 7.13 -1.30 -8.94
C PRO A 160 7.04 -2.44 -9.96
N ILE A 161 6.21 -3.45 -9.72
CA ILE A 161 6.02 -4.56 -10.66
C ILE A 161 5.53 -4.05 -12.01
N LEU A 162 4.51 -3.19 -12.04
CA LEU A 162 3.98 -2.60 -13.27
C LEU A 162 5.02 -1.75 -14.03
N ILE A 163 5.88 -1.04 -13.29
CA ILE A 163 6.93 -0.22 -13.88
C ILE A 163 8.07 -1.10 -14.41
N LEU A 164 8.57 -2.04 -13.60
CA LEU A 164 9.71 -2.88 -13.93
C LEU A 164 9.41 -3.84 -15.09
N THR A 165 8.18 -4.32 -15.18
CA THR A 165 7.71 -5.14 -16.32
C THR A 165 7.43 -4.32 -17.59
N GLY A 166 7.46 -2.97 -17.50
CA GLY A 166 7.18 -2.10 -18.64
C GLY A 166 5.70 -2.03 -19.03
N VAL A 167 4.80 -2.57 -18.20
CA VAL A 167 3.34 -2.56 -18.43
C VAL A 167 2.77 -1.16 -18.27
N ALA A 168 3.29 -0.38 -17.32
CA ALA A 168 2.82 0.98 -17.05
C ALA A 168 3.99 1.95 -16.85
N ASN A 169 3.78 3.22 -17.26
CA ASN A 169 4.64 4.31 -16.82
C ASN A 169 4.38 4.64 -15.34
N PRO A 170 5.28 5.36 -14.65
CA PRO A 170 5.15 5.63 -13.22
C PRO A 170 3.82 6.26 -12.79
N LYS A 171 3.27 7.20 -13.57
CA LYS A 171 1.99 7.86 -13.25
C LYS A 171 0.79 6.93 -13.44
N THR A 172 0.80 6.11 -14.50
CA THR A 172 -0.23 5.10 -14.72
C THR A 172 -0.15 3.98 -13.67
N ALA A 173 1.06 3.57 -13.29
CA ALA A 173 1.26 2.60 -12.21
C ALA A 173 0.74 3.15 -10.87
N ALA A 174 0.99 4.42 -10.56
CA ALA A 174 0.48 5.10 -9.38
C ALA A 174 -1.06 5.15 -9.35
N ALA A 175 -1.69 5.51 -10.47
CA ALA A 175 -3.15 5.53 -10.59
C ALA A 175 -3.76 4.13 -10.41
N SER A 176 -3.17 3.11 -11.05
CA SER A 176 -3.62 1.71 -10.92
C SER A 176 -3.40 1.17 -9.51
N ALA A 177 -2.28 1.51 -8.88
CA ALA A 177 -2.01 1.14 -7.49
C ALA A 177 -2.97 1.80 -6.51
N SER A 178 -3.33 3.07 -6.70
CA SER A 178 -4.32 3.76 -5.87
C SER A 178 -5.69 3.07 -5.95
N LEU A 179 -6.14 2.67 -7.14
CA LEU A 179 -7.39 1.91 -7.30
C LEU A 179 -7.30 0.54 -6.62
N PHE A 180 -6.21 -0.17 -6.83
CA PHE A 180 -5.94 -1.47 -6.22
C PHE A 180 -5.96 -1.41 -4.69
N ILE A 181 -5.25 -0.43 -4.10
CA ILE A 181 -5.22 -0.22 -2.66
C ILE A 181 -6.63 0.08 -2.14
N LEU A 182 -7.34 0.99 -2.79
CA LEU A 182 -8.69 1.39 -2.37
C LEU A 182 -9.63 0.19 -2.31
N THR A 183 -9.74 -0.56 -3.40
CA THR A 183 -10.67 -1.68 -3.50
C THR A 183 -10.33 -2.83 -2.56
N ASN A 184 -9.04 -3.17 -2.44
CA ASN A 184 -8.61 -4.21 -1.50
C ASN A 184 -8.74 -3.76 -0.04
N SER A 185 -8.50 -2.47 0.27
CA SER A 185 -8.67 -1.96 1.62
C SER A 185 -10.13 -1.92 2.05
N ILE A 186 -11.06 -1.58 1.15
CA ILE A 186 -12.50 -1.66 1.43
C ILE A 186 -12.90 -3.11 1.70
N SER A 187 -12.49 -4.03 0.84
CA SER A 187 -12.82 -5.46 0.94
C SER A 187 -12.23 -6.08 2.22
N GLY A 188 -10.95 -5.81 2.50
CA GLY A 188 -10.26 -6.31 3.69
C GLY A 188 -10.83 -5.72 4.98
N LEU A 189 -11.10 -4.42 5.02
CA LEU A 189 -11.71 -3.77 6.19
C LEU A 189 -13.12 -4.32 6.47
N PHE A 190 -13.91 -4.52 5.42
CA PHE A 190 -15.22 -5.14 5.56
C PHE A 190 -15.12 -6.55 6.15
N ALA A 191 -14.15 -7.35 5.69
CA ALA A 191 -13.89 -8.67 6.23
C ALA A 191 -13.49 -8.63 7.72
N HIS A 192 -12.57 -7.73 8.09
CA HIS A 192 -12.17 -7.53 9.48
C HIS A 192 -13.34 -7.09 10.36
N SER A 193 -14.24 -6.24 9.88
CA SER A 193 -15.41 -5.76 10.65
C SER A 193 -16.42 -6.85 10.98
N ILE A 194 -16.40 -7.98 10.27
CA ILE A 194 -17.22 -9.15 10.56
C ILE A 194 -16.58 -10.03 11.64
N THR A 195 -15.24 -10.07 11.69
CA THR A 195 -14.49 -11.01 12.52
C THR A 195 -13.99 -10.41 13.83
N GLN A 196 -13.89 -9.09 13.91
CA GLN A 196 -13.37 -8.38 15.09
C GLN A 196 -13.92 -6.95 15.18
N GLU A 197 -13.85 -6.37 16.37
CA GLU A 197 -14.22 -4.97 16.59
C GLU A 197 -13.22 -4.03 15.92
N VAL A 198 -13.74 -3.02 15.24
CA VAL A 198 -12.94 -1.97 14.59
C VAL A 198 -12.89 -0.74 15.50
N ASP A 199 -11.68 -0.34 15.89
CA ASP A 199 -11.46 0.81 16.77
C ASP A 199 -11.61 2.13 16.01
N PHE A 200 -12.85 2.59 15.87
CA PHE A 200 -13.16 3.89 15.24
C PHE A 200 -12.65 5.08 16.04
N ALA A 201 -12.48 4.95 17.37
CA ALA A 201 -11.94 6.03 18.20
C ALA A 201 -10.47 6.32 17.87
N LEU A 202 -9.72 5.29 17.51
CA LEU A 202 -8.35 5.42 17.01
C LEU A 202 -8.32 5.86 15.53
N ILE A 203 -9.21 5.32 14.70
CA ILE A 203 -9.23 5.59 13.25
C ILE A 203 -9.57 7.05 12.95
N LEU A 204 -10.63 7.62 13.54
CA LEU A 204 -11.15 8.93 13.16
C LEU A 204 -10.13 10.06 13.25
N PRO A 205 -9.40 10.27 14.37
CA PRO A 205 -8.40 11.33 14.46
C PRO A 205 -7.23 11.09 13.49
N LEU A 206 -6.80 9.83 13.30
CA LEU A 206 -5.72 9.50 12.38
C LEU A 206 -6.13 9.67 10.92
N ALA A 207 -7.40 9.34 10.58
CA ALA A 207 -7.95 9.52 9.24
C ALA A 207 -7.92 10.99 8.81
N PHE A 208 -8.23 11.92 9.71
CA PHE A 208 -8.15 13.37 9.42
C PHE A 208 -6.71 13.81 9.09
N VAL A 209 -5.74 13.31 9.84
CA VAL A 209 -4.31 13.61 9.62
C VAL A 209 -3.83 13.10 8.27
N VAL A 210 -4.13 11.83 7.95
CA VAL A 210 -3.69 11.22 6.69
C VAL A 210 -4.45 11.76 5.49
N LEU A 211 -5.68 12.25 5.68
CA LEU A 211 -6.46 12.94 4.67
C LEU A 211 -5.73 14.19 4.19
N LEU A 212 -5.26 15.03 5.10
CA LEU A 212 -4.52 16.25 4.77
C LEU A 212 -3.20 15.93 4.06
N GLY A 213 -2.41 15.00 4.60
CA GLY A 213 -1.16 14.56 3.96
C GLY A 213 -1.39 13.95 2.59
N GLY A 214 -2.37 13.05 2.47
CA GLY A 214 -2.75 12.40 1.23
C GLY A 214 -3.22 13.36 0.15
N PHE A 215 -4.03 14.35 0.51
CA PHE A 215 -4.51 15.39 -0.41
C PHE A 215 -3.36 16.21 -0.99
N LEU A 216 -2.50 16.75 -0.12
CA LEU A 216 -1.36 17.57 -0.55
C LEU A 216 -0.36 16.76 -1.36
N GLY A 217 -0.01 15.55 -0.89
CA GLY A 217 0.96 14.69 -1.56
C GLY A 217 0.49 14.21 -2.92
N SER A 218 -0.72 13.67 -3.02
CA SER A 218 -1.23 13.14 -4.30
C SER A 218 -1.43 14.23 -5.36
N ARG A 219 -1.81 15.45 -4.94
CA ARG A 219 -1.89 16.60 -5.84
C ARG A 219 -0.52 16.97 -6.40
N LEU A 220 0.52 16.99 -5.56
CA LEU A 220 1.88 17.25 -6.01
C LEU A 220 2.39 16.11 -6.93
N GLY A 221 2.18 14.86 -6.56
CA GLY A 221 2.62 13.69 -7.31
C GLY A 221 1.97 13.55 -8.68
N ALA A 222 0.66 13.75 -8.76
CA ALA A 222 -0.07 13.68 -10.03
C ALA A 222 0.41 14.76 -11.03
N PHE A 223 0.80 15.95 -10.54
CA PHE A 223 1.08 17.10 -11.38
C PHE A 223 2.56 17.53 -11.44
N LYS A 224 3.42 17.31 -10.42
CA LYS A 224 4.71 18.03 -10.32
C LYS A 224 5.99 17.24 -9.99
N LEU A 225 6.02 16.06 -9.34
CA LEU A 225 7.25 15.59 -8.68
C LEU A 225 7.71 14.15 -8.99
N SER A 226 9.05 13.95 -8.86
CA SER A 226 9.75 12.66 -8.74
C SER A 226 10.40 12.54 -7.35
N HIS A 227 10.27 11.37 -6.64
CA HIS A 227 10.57 11.28 -5.20
C HIS A 227 11.45 10.10 -4.79
N GLU A 228 12.60 9.93 -5.44
CA GLU A 228 13.47 8.80 -5.21
C GLU A 228 14.04 8.75 -3.77
N LYS A 229 14.51 9.89 -3.24
CA LYS A 229 15.15 9.96 -1.90
C LYS A 229 14.19 9.65 -0.75
N LEU A 230 12.92 10.05 -0.88
CA LEU A 230 11.92 9.86 0.16
C LEU A 230 11.49 8.39 0.26
N ILE A 231 11.34 7.71 -0.88
CA ILE A 231 11.06 6.27 -0.94
C ILE A 231 12.16 5.48 -0.21
N PHE A 232 13.41 5.89 -0.34
CA PHE A 232 14.54 5.27 0.35
C PHE A 232 14.45 5.42 1.87
N ILE A 233 14.19 6.64 2.39
CA ILE A 233 14.04 6.90 3.84
C ILE A 233 12.87 6.08 4.41
N ILE A 234 11.74 6.04 3.71
CA ILE A 234 10.58 5.25 4.10
C ILE A 234 10.93 3.75 4.15
N GLY A 235 11.69 3.26 3.16
CA GLY A 235 12.17 1.88 3.15
C GLY A 235 12.96 1.52 4.41
N ILE A 236 13.83 2.42 4.88
CA ILE A 236 14.58 2.23 6.14
C ILE A 236 13.63 2.19 7.35
N ILE A 237 12.65 3.10 7.45
CA ILE A 237 11.69 3.12 8.57
C ILE A 237 10.92 1.80 8.63
N VAL A 238 10.45 1.30 7.49
CA VAL A 238 9.73 0.04 7.40
C VAL A 238 10.62 -1.15 7.79
N ALA A 239 11.93 -1.12 7.42
CA ALA A 239 12.88 -2.15 7.83
C ALA A 239 13.09 -2.17 9.35
N VAL A 240 13.29 -0.99 9.96
CA VAL A 240 13.45 -0.87 11.42
C VAL A 240 12.24 -1.42 12.17
N ALA A 241 11.03 -1.13 11.68
CA ALA A 241 9.82 -1.69 12.28
C ALA A 241 9.74 -3.22 12.13
N GLY A 242 10.15 -3.75 10.97
CA GLY A 242 10.24 -5.19 10.75
C GLY A 242 11.21 -5.86 11.72
N ILE A 243 12.37 -5.25 11.97
CA ILE A 243 13.35 -5.71 12.97
C ILE A 243 12.74 -5.70 14.38
N ASN A 244 12.13 -4.57 14.78
CA ASN A 244 11.48 -4.46 16.09
C ASN A 244 10.40 -5.53 16.30
N LEU A 245 9.60 -5.81 15.27
CA LEU A 245 8.59 -6.84 15.36
C LEU A 245 9.20 -8.25 15.40
N ALA A 246 10.28 -8.49 14.66
CA ALA A 246 10.99 -9.77 14.66
C ALA A 246 11.56 -10.10 16.05
N THR A 247 12.01 -9.12 16.83
CA THR A 247 12.49 -9.37 18.20
C THR A 247 11.40 -9.92 19.13
N ARG A 248 10.13 -9.62 18.87
CA ARG A 248 9.00 -10.18 19.65
C ARG A 248 8.74 -11.68 19.41
N LEU A 249 9.35 -12.29 18.38
CA LEU A 249 9.27 -13.73 18.14
C LEU A 249 10.17 -14.53 19.10
N PHE A 250 11.19 -13.86 19.68
CA PHE A 250 12.21 -14.49 20.51
C PHE A 250 12.02 -14.18 22.01
N ASN A 251 11.09 -13.29 22.33
CA ASN A 251 10.66 -12.96 23.69
C ASN A 251 9.29 -13.59 23.99
#